data_5724069465f6938e58e047bb52a9a1d9
#
_entry.id   5724069465f6938e58e047bb52a9a1d9
#
_cell.length_a   1.000
_cell.length_b   1.000
_cell.length_c   1.000
_cell.angle_alpha   90.00
_cell.angle_beta   90.00
_cell.angle_gamma   90.00
#
_symmetry.space_group_name_H-M   'P 1'
#
loop_
_entity.id
_entity.type
_entity.pdbx_description
1 polymer ?
#
loop_
_entity_poly.entity_id
_entity_poly.type
_entity_poly.pdbx_seq_one_letter_code
_entity_poly.pdbx_strand_id
1 'polypeptide(L)'
;GKYDYPLADVSHLSEKEKKDLLKRGMRIPKELQSDEEFEQWVTVFSEWSTFHCCNGHKSTEEERSFEKMLTASYERGLWYHRKRFNEWKKEHLQPLIDELAEHAAHDPQYDWQFLYELEYAKLRCMRAYFSHSLIADENGNFGFNRWIDTCISLLKYIKDDDLHISRQQIERMNTRNVEDIVPSALMDAYEEAPAPSDEEDGLPDKLYYGKKIYVRKMERLYYRIRLYKMREWWE
;
A
#
# COMPACT_ATOMS: atom_id res chain seq x y z
N GLY A 1 -10.08 0.34 -19.18
CA GLY A 1 -9.70 -0.16 -20.50
C GLY A 1 -9.98 -1.65 -20.65
N LYS A 2 -9.90 -2.19 -21.86
CA LYS A 2 -10.21 -3.60 -22.13
C LYS A 2 -9.24 -4.58 -21.44
N TYR A 3 -8.06 -4.08 -21.04
CA TYR A 3 -6.98 -4.85 -20.42
C TYR A 3 -6.39 -4.06 -19.25
N ASP A 4 -7.05 -4.12 -18.10
CA ASP A 4 -6.59 -3.50 -16.85
C ASP A 4 -5.61 -4.45 -16.13
N TYR A 5 -4.45 -4.68 -16.74
CA TYR A 5 -3.37 -5.43 -16.13
C TYR A 5 -2.11 -4.60 -16.15
N PRO A 6 -1.24 -4.66 -15.12
CA PRO A 6 -0.06 -3.83 -15.05
C PRO A 6 0.87 -4.10 -16.23
N LEU A 7 1.51 -3.04 -16.67
CA LEU A 7 2.38 -3.06 -17.82
C LEU A 7 3.83 -3.21 -17.32
N ALA A 8 4.45 -4.34 -17.64
CA ALA A 8 5.89 -4.49 -17.45
C ALA A 8 6.66 -3.67 -18.49
N ASP A 9 7.86 -3.23 -18.16
CA ASP A 9 8.75 -2.60 -19.15
C ASP A 9 9.25 -3.64 -20.16
N VAL A 10 8.80 -3.52 -21.39
CA VAL A 10 9.18 -4.36 -22.54
C VAL A 10 9.86 -3.56 -23.65
N SER A 11 10.25 -2.31 -23.36
CA SER A 11 10.89 -1.41 -24.33
C SER A 11 12.23 -1.92 -24.86
N HIS A 12 12.89 -2.78 -24.08
CA HIS A 12 14.15 -3.42 -24.43
C HIS A 12 14.00 -4.58 -25.41
N LEU A 13 12.78 -5.05 -25.66
CA LEU A 13 12.50 -6.18 -26.59
C LEU A 13 12.31 -5.71 -28.01
N SER A 14 12.98 -6.37 -28.96
CA SER A 14 12.73 -6.20 -30.40
C SER A 14 11.36 -6.78 -30.81
N GLU A 15 10.82 -6.34 -31.94
CA GLU A 15 9.53 -6.85 -32.46
C GLU A 15 9.52 -8.36 -32.66
N LYS A 16 10.67 -8.95 -33.02
CA LYS A 16 10.82 -10.40 -33.14
C LYS A 16 10.71 -11.09 -31.79
N GLU A 17 11.39 -10.57 -30.78
CA GLU A 17 11.36 -11.09 -29.41
C GLU A 17 9.97 -10.96 -28.78
N LYS A 18 9.27 -9.83 -29.02
CA LYS A 18 7.88 -9.65 -28.61
C LYS A 18 6.96 -10.71 -29.24
N LYS A 19 7.08 -10.97 -30.52
CA LYS A 19 6.29 -11.99 -31.21
C LYS A 19 6.60 -13.40 -30.71
N ASP A 20 7.86 -13.70 -30.43
CA ASP A 20 8.29 -14.99 -29.88
C ASP A 20 7.80 -15.16 -28.43
N LEU A 21 7.80 -14.07 -27.62
CA LEU A 21 7.23 -14.05 -26.27
C LEU A 21 5.73 -14.36 -26.28
N LEU A 22 4.97 -13.75 -27.20
CA LEU A 22 3.53 -14.04 -27.33
C LEU A 22 3.28 -15.51 -27.66
N LYS A 23 4.00 -16.07 -28.63
CA LYS A 23 3.86 -17.47 -29.03
C LYS A 23 4.26 -18.44 -27.91
N ARG A 24 5.36 -18.17 -27.22
CA ARG A 24 5.86 -18.97 -26.10
C ARG A 24 4.89 -18.95 -24.94
N GLY A 25 4.43 -17.77 -24.53
CA GLY A 25 3.52 -17.61 -23.40
C GLY A 25 2.16 -18.26 -23.60
N MET A 26 1.69 -18.43 -24.85
CA MET A 26 0.48 -19.22 -25.12
C MET A 26 0.68 -20.73 -24.86
N ARG A 27 1.90 -21.24 -25.04
CA ARG A 27 2.22 -22.67 -24.93
C ARG A 27 2.57 -23.10 -23.50
N ILE A 28 3.06 -22.17 -22.67
CA ILE A 28 3.41 -22.47 -21.29
C ILE A 28 2.13 -22.72 -20.49
N PRO A 29 2.02 -23.83 -19.76
CA PRO A 29 0.93 -24.03 -18.79
C PRO A 29 0.90 -22.86 -17.80
N LYS A 30 -0.29 -22.33 -17.54
CA LYS A 30 -0.41 -21.13 -16.70
C LYS A 30 0.03 -21.36 -15.25
N GLU A 31 -0.05 -22.60 -14.80
CA GLU A 31 0.44 -23.09 -13.51
C GLU A 31 1.96 -22.90 -13.34
N LEU A 32 2.71 -22.97 -14.43
CA LEU A 32 4.17 -22.87 -14.44
C LEU A 32 4.68 -21.48 -14.80
N GLN A 33 3.79 -20.58 -15.22
CA GLN A 33 4.14 -19.21 -15.59
C GLN A 33 4.26 -18.34 -14.33
N SER A 34 5.39 -17.66 -14.15
CA SER A 34 5.55 -16.68 -13.08
C SER A 34 4.65 -15.44 -13.32
N ASP A 35 4.41 -14.65 -12.27
CA ASP A 35 3.64 -13.41 -12.39
C ASP A 35 4.38 -12.41 -13.30
N GLU A 36 5.71 -12.31 -13.18
CA GLU A 36 6.54 -11.45 -14.01
C GLU A 36 6.51 -11.83 -15.51
N GLU A 37 6.60 -13.12 -15.81
CA GLU A 37 6.48 -13.61 -17.19
C GLU A 37 5.10 -13.33 -17.76
N PHE A 38 4.05 -13.47 -16.96
CA PHE A 38 2.70 -13.19 -17.39
C PHE A 38 2.48 -11.69 -17.61
N GLU A 39 3.02 -10.81 -16.77
CA GLU A 39 2.99 -9.36 -16.94
C GLU A 39 3.65 -8.91 -18.24
N GLN A 40 4.86 -9.39 -18.51
CA GLN A 40 5.57 -9.11 -19.74
C GLN A 40 4.76 -9.55 -20.96
N TRP A 41 4.19 -10.77 -20.88
CA TRP A 41 3.33 -11.29 -21.94
C TRP A 41 2.07 -10.44 -22.15
N VAL A 42 1.40 -10.02 -21.08
CA VAL A 42 0.21 -9.15 -21.16
C VAL A 42 0.54 -7.80 -21.75
N THR A 43 1.67 -7.20 -21.38
CA THR A 43 2.11 -5.92 -21.93
C THR A 43 2.31 -6.01 -23.45
N VAL A 44 3.05 -7.03 -23.90
CA VAL A 44 3.26 -7.23 -25.35
C VAL A 44 1.95 -7.54 -26.07
N PHE A 45 1.05 -8.31 -25.46
CA PHE A 45 -0.27 -8.56 -26.02
C PHE A 45 -1.11 -7.27 -26.13
N SER A 46 -1.07 -6.40 -25.14
CA SER A 46 -1.77 -5.13 -25.15
C SER A 46 -1.25 -4.22 -26.26
N GLU A 47 0.08 -4.09 -26.40
CA GLU A 47 0.71 -3.33 -27.50
C GLU A 47 0.29 -3.87 -28.87
N TRP A 48 0.38 -5.18 -29.04
CA TRP A 48 -0.01 -5.86 -30.29
C TRP A 48 -1.49 -5.64 -30.61
N SER A 49 -2.39 -5.82 -29.64
CA SER A 49 -3.83 -5.61 -29.80
C SER A 49 -4.18 -4.16 -30.13
N THR A 50 -3.53 -3.20 -29.47
CA THR A 50 -3.73 -1.77 -29.73
C THR A 50 -3.30 -1.40 -31.16
N PHE A 51 -2.16 -1.90 -31.61
CA PHE A 51 -1.69 -1.68 -32.98
C PHE A 51 -2.70 -2.17 -34.02
N HIS A 52 -3.24 -3.38 -33.85
CA HIS A 52 -4.15 -4.00 -34.83
C HIS A 52 -5.59 -3.42 -34.75
N CYS A 53 -6.04 -2.97 -33.58
CA CYS A 53 -7.40 -2.45 -33.41
C CYS A 53 -7.53 -0.94 -33.69
N CYS A 54 -6.49 -0.16 -33.40
CA CYS A 54 -6.61 1.32 -33.35
C CYS A 54 -6.03 2.03 -34.59
N ASN A 55 -5.16 1.39 -35.36
CA ASN A 55 -4.47 2.03 -36.49
C ASN A 55 -5.16 1.88 -37.87
N GLY A 56 -6.44 1.48 -37.87
CA GLY A 56 -7.17 1.29 -39.12
C GLY A 56 -6.66 0.12 -39.96
N HIS A 57 -5.83 -0.74 -39.36
CA HIS A 57 -5.29 -1.93 -40.00
C HIS A 57 -6.42 -2.92 -40.30
N LYS A 58 -6.52 -3.33 -41.56
CA LYS A 58 -7.45 -4.41 -41.95
C LYS A 58 -6.79 -5.74 -41.62
N SER A 59 -7.14 -6.29 -40.45
CA SER A 59 -6.62 -7.57 -40.00
C SER A 59 -6.94 -8.69 -40.98
N THR A 60 -5.94 -9.47 -41.34
CA THR A 60 -6.09 -10.71 -42.10
C THR A 60 -6.84 -11.77 -41.27
N GLU A 61 -7.29 -12.86 -41.91
CA GLU A 61 -7.95 -13.96 -41.21
C GLU A 61 -7.00 -14.67 -40.22
N GLU A 62 -5.72 -14.77 -40.60
CA GLU A 62 -4.67 -15.30 -39.74
C GLU A 62 -4.44 -14.45 -38.51
N GLU A 63 -4.38 -13.11 -38.63
CA GLU A 63 -4.24 -12.18 -37.52
C GLU A 63 -5.43 -12.25 -36.57
N ARG A 64 -6.65 -12.34 -37.09
CA ARG A 64 -7.86 -12.51 -36.27
C ARG A 64 -7.88 -13.84 -35.53
N SER A 65 -7.43 -14.91 -36.16
CA SER A 65 -7.28 -16.23 -35.54
C SER A 65 -6.24 -16.18 -34.40
N PHE A 66 -5.11 -15.52 -34.65
CA PHE A 66 -4.05 -15.33 -33.66
C PHE A 66 -4.54 -14.48 -32.48
N GLU A 67 -5.27 -13.40 -32.72
CA GLU A 67 -5.89 -12.57 -31.67
C GLU A 67 -6.83 -13.39 -30.78
N LYS A 68 -7.68 -14.23 -31.35
CA LYS A 68 -8.56 -15.11 -30.58
C LYS A 68 -7.77 -16.05 -29.65
N MET A 69 -6.67 -16.61 -30.15
CA MET A 69 -5.80 -17.48 -29.35
C MET A 69 -5.12 -16.71 -28.22
N LEU A 70 -4.62 -15.49 -28.48
CA LEU A 70 -4.03 -14.62 -27.49
C LEU A 70 -5.05 -14.24 -26.40
N THR A 71 -6.26 -13.83 -26.81
CA THR A 71 -7.35 -13.48 -25.87
C THR A 71 -7.72 -14.67 -24.99
N ALA A 72 -7.88 -15.85 -25.54
CA ALA A 72 -8.17 -17.05 -24.75
C ALA A 72 -7.02 -17.41 -23.79
N SER A 73 -5.77 -17.19 -24.20
CA SER A 73 -4.61 -17.38 -23.31
C SER A 73 -4.57 -16.35 -22.17
N TYR A 74 -4.90 -15.10 -22.47
CA TYR A 74 -5.02 -14.02 -21.48
C TYR A 74 -6.09 -14.33 -20.42
N GLU A 75 -7.29 -14.72 -20.85
CA GLU A 75 -8.38 -15.04 -19.93
C GLU A 75 -8.04 -16.22 -19.01
N ARG A 76 -7.40 -17.27 -19.54
CA ARG A 76 -6.92 -18.39 -18.71
C ARG A 76 -5.85 -17.94 -17.71
N GLY A 77 -4.91 -17.09 -18.16
CA GLY A 77 -3.88 -16.52 -17.29
C GLY A 77 -4.48 -15.70 -16.16
N LEU A 78 -5.41 -14.80 -16.47
CA LEU A 78 -6.11 -14.00 -15.47
C LEU A 78 -6.83 -14.87 -14.45
N TRP A 79 -7.54 -15.91 -14.90
CA TRP A 79 -8.23 -16.82 -13.98
C TRP A 79 -7.25 -17.48 -13.03
N TYR A 80 -6.13 -17.99 -13.56
CA TYR A 80 -5.13 -18.70 -12.79
C TYR A 80 -4.43 -17.79 -11.77
N HIS A 81 -3.98 -16.60 -12.20
CA HIS A 81 -3.34 -15.64 -11.32
C HIS A 81 -4.30 -15.10 -10.24
N ARG A 82 -5.59 -14.89 -10.58
CA ARG A 82 -6.62 -14.56 -9.58
C ARG A 82 -6.83 -15.68 -8.56
N LYS A 83 -6.79 -16.95 -9.00
CA LYS A 83 -6.88 -18.08 -8.08
C LYS A 83 -5.71 -18.09 -7.10
N ARG A 84 -4.47 -18.00 -7.59
CA ARG A 84 -3.26 -17.91 -6.73
C ARG A 84 -3.33 -16.73 -5.78
N PHE A 85 -3.75 -15.58 -6.27
CA PHE A 85 -3.91 -14.39 -5.44
C PHE A 85 -4.98 -14.57 -4.36
N ASN A 86 -6.08 -15.25 -4.65
CA ASN A 86 -7.10 -15.56 -3.65
C ASN A 86 -6.61 -16.57 -2.61
N GLU A 87 -5.81 -17.54 -3.00
CA GLU A 87 -5.16 -18.48 -2.08
C GLU A 87 -4.16 -17.74 -1.20
N TRP A 88 -3.32 -16.89 -1.77
CA TRP A 88 -2.41 -16.03 -1.03
C TRP A 88 -3.14 -15.10 -0.03
N LYS A 89 -4.28 -14.50 -0.43
CA LYS A 89 -5.10 -13.69 0.49
C LYS A 89 -5.60 -14.49 1.69
N LYS A 90 -6.05 -15.71 1.46
CA LYS A 90 -6.50 -16.59 2.57
C LYS A 90 -5.37 -16.90 3.53
N GLU A 91 -4.18 -17.13 3.02
CA GLU A 91 -3.02 -17.48 3.83
C GLU A 91 -2.47 -16.27 4.61
N HIS A 92 -2.42 -15.08 4.01
CA HIS A 92 -1.70 -13.93 4.55
C HIS A 92 -2.61 -12.82 5.09
N LEU A 93 -3.80 -12.63 4.53
CA LEU A 93 -4.71 -11.58 4.97
C LEU A 93 -5.79 -12.08 5.93
N GLN A 94 -6.26 -13.32 5.78
CA GLN A 94 -7.30 -13.85 6.64
C GLN A 94 -6.89 -13.88 8.13
N PRO A 95 -5.67 -14.29 8.50
CA PRO A 95 -5.23 -14.23 9.89
C PRO A 95 -5.27 -12.82 10.49
N LEU A 96 -4.93 -11.79 9.70
CA LEU A 96 -4.99 -10.39 10.14
C LEU A 96 -6.45 -9.92 10.34
N ILE A 97 -7.37 -10.41 9.51
CA ILE A 97 -8.79 -10.10 9.61
C ILE A 97 -9.40 -10.80 10.84
N ASP A 98 -9.00 -12.05 11.08
CA ASP A 98 -9.47 -12.85 12.22
C ASP A 98 -8.95 -12.24 13.54
N GLU A 99 -7.68 -11.85 13.62
CA GLU A 99 -7.10 -11.12 14.74
C GLU A 99 -7.88 -9.84 15.03
N LEU A 100 -8.18 -9.05 13.98
CA LEU A 100 -8.96 -7.84 14.10
C LEU A 100 -10.38 -8.09 14.60
N ALA A 101 -11.04 -9.13 14.09
CA ALA A 101 -12.38 -9.52 14.51
C ALA A 101 -12.40 -9.98 15.98
N GLU A 102 -11.37 -10.67 16.43
CA GLU A 102 -11.21 -11.08 17.83
C GLU A 102 -11.05 -9.86 18.74
N HIS A 103 -10.17 -8.93 18.40
CA HIS A 103 -10.02 -7.66 19.11
C HIS A 103 -11.33 -6.88 19.17
N ALA A 104 -12.05 -6.77 18.05
CA ALA A 104 -13.34 -6.09 17.98
C ALA A 104 -14.41 -6.72 18.88
N ALA A 105 -14.32 -8.03 19.14
CA ALA A 105 -15.26 -8.74 19.99
C ALA A 105 -14.98 -8.58 21.50
N HIS A 106 -13.74 -8.32 21.85
CA HIS A 106 -13.28 -8.30 23.26
C HIS A 106 -13.04 -6.90 23.81
N ASP A 107 -12.73 -5.92 22.94
CA ASP A 107 -12.44 -4.58 23.40
C ASP A 107 -13.71 -3.79 23.76
N PRO A 108 -13.66 -2.96 24.82
CA PRO A 108 -14.79 -2.11 25.19
C PRO A 108 -15.12 -1.18 24.03
N GLN A 109 -16.39 -1.15 23.65
CA GLN A 109 -16.92 -0.38 22.52
C GLN A 109 -16.67 1.14 22.59
N TYR A 110 -16.09 1.63 23.67
CA TYR A 110 -15.81 3.05 23.95
C TYR A 110 -14.34 3.45 23.81
N ASP A 111 -13.46 2.50 23.47
CA ASP A 111 -12.05 2.82 23.34
C ASP A 111 -11.77 3.44 21.96
N TRP A 112 -11.39 4.72 21.97
CA TRP A 112 -10.97 5.43 20.76
C TRP A 112 -9.72 4.82 20.11
N GLN A 113 -8.87 4.12 20.88
CA GLN A 113 -7.70 3.41 20.37
C GLN A 113 -8.10 2.31 19.40
N PHE A 114 -9.26 1.69 19.60
CA PHE A 114 -9.79 0.67 18.70
C PHE A 114 -9.94 1.17 17.25
N LEU A 115 -10.30 2.42 17.03
CA LEU A 115 -10.37 3.00 15.69
C LEU A 115 -9.00 3.02 15.00
N TYR A 116 -7.94 3.32 15.74
CA TYR A 116 -6.58 3.28 15.19
C TYR A 116 -6.09 1.84 14.93
N GLU A 117 -6.50 0.87 15.76
CA GLU A 117 -6.21 -0.54 15.50
C GLU A 117 -6.90 -1.03 14.22
N LEU A 118 -8.17 -0.68 14.02
CA LEU A 118 -8.89 -0.96 12.77
C LEU A 118 -8.18 -0.37 11.54
N GLU A 119 -7.81 0.89 11.62
CA GLU A 119 -7.11 1.58 10.53
C GLU A 119 -5.72 0.97 10.29
N TYR A 120 -4.99 0.65 11.35
CA TYR A 120 -3.68 0.00 11.26
C TYR A 120 -3.76 -1.37 10.57
N ALA A 121 -4.70 -2.22 11.00
CA ALA A 121 -4.91 -3.53 10.39
C ALA A 121 -5.34 -3.40 8.92
N LYS A 122 -6.25 -2.47 8.61
CA LYS A 122 -6.68 -2.21 7.23
C LYS A 122 -5.53 -1.77 6.33
N LEU A 123 -4.68 -0.85 6.80
CA LEU A 123 -3.52 -0.38 6.03
C LEU A 123 -2.49 -1.50 5.81
N ARG A 124 -2.27 -2.37 6.78
CA ARG A 124 -1.41 -3.56 6.60
C ARG A 124 -1.96 -4.50 5.53
N CYS A 125 -3.26 -4.76 5.55
CA CYS A 125 -3.92 -5.54 4.50
C CYS A 125 -3.78 -4.88 3.12
N MET A 126 -3.97 -3.56 3.03
CA MET A 126 -3.79 -2.81 1.79
C MET A 126 -2.33 -2.87 1.31
N ARG A 127 -1.37 -2.68 2.20
CA ARG A 127 0.04 -2.75 1.87
C ARG A 127 0.44 -4.12 1.33
N ALA A 128 -0.05 -5.18 1.97
CA ALA A 128 0.17 -6.54 1.50
C ALA A 128 -0.51 -6.77 0.14
N TYR A 129 -1.74 -6.31 -0.04
CA TYR A 129 -2.45 -6.38 -1.31
C TYR A 129 -1.67 -5.70 -2.43
N PHE A 130 -1.23 -4.45 -2.24
CA PHE A 130 -0.51 -3.70 -3.26
C PHE A 130 0.91 -4.21 -3.52
N SER A 131 1.52 -4.96 -2.61
CA SER A 131 2.80 -5.65 -2.86
C SER A 131 2.66 -6.85 -3.79
N HIS A 132 1.47 -7.43 -3.87
CA HIS A 132 1.17 -8.60 -4.71
C HIS A 132 0.20 -8.28 -5.84
N SER A 133 -0.46 -7.12 -5.81
CA SER A 133 -1.28 -6.71 -6.93
C SER A 133 -0.37 -6.09 -7.97
N LEU A 134 -0.65 -6.43 -9.19
CA LEU A 134 0.04 -5.99 -10.39
C LEU A 134 -0.41 -4.57 -10.82
N ILE A 135 -0.93 -3.78 -9.90
CA ILE A 135 -1.31 -2.38 -10.13
C ILE A 135 -0.08 -1.53 -9.85
N ALA A 136 0.79 -1.39 -10.83
CA ALA A 136 1.86 -0.41 -10.81
C ALA A 136 1.33 0.94 -11.35
N ASP A 137 1.87 2.05 -10.85
CA ASP A 137 1.75 3.32 -11.54
C ASP A 137 2.48 3.25 -12.90
N GLU A 138 2.27 4.25 -13.76
CA GLU A 138 2.86 4.33 -15.11
C GLU A 138 4.40 4.23 -15.13
N ASN A 139 5.06 4.37 -13.98
CA ASN A 139 6.51 4.31 -13.81
C ASN A 139 6.98 3.02 -13.09
N GLY A 140 6.11 2.06 -12.85
CA GLY A 140 6.42 0.87 -12.06
C GLY A 140 6.64 1.15 -10.57
N ASN A 141 6.43 2.37 -10.12
CA ASN A 141 6.55 2.78 -8.73
C ASN A 141 5.19 2.80 -8.06
N PHE A 142 5.03 2.01 -7.03
CA PHE A 142 3.89 2.10 -6.13
C PHE A 142 4.03 3.34 -5.23
N GLY A 143 3.89 4.54 -5.81
CA GLY A 143 4.03 5.80 -5.07
C GLY A 143 3.14 5.87 -3.83
N PHE A 144 1.96 5.26 -3.89
CA PHE A 144 1.05 5.15 -2.75
C PHE A 144 1.54 4.18 -1.67
N ASN A 145 2.35 3.15 -1.98
CA ASN A 145 2.94 2.27 -0.97
C ASN A 145 3.78 3.05 0.05
N ARG A 146 4.52 4.06 -0.38
CA ARG A 146 5.26 4.95 0.51
C ARG A 146 4.34 5.65 1.51
N TRP A 147 3.18 6.11 1.06
CA TRP A 147 2.22 6.78 1.92
C TRP A 147 1.53 5.82 2.88
N ILE A 148 1.22 4.60 2.42
CA ILE A 148 0.68 3.53 3.27
C ILE A 148 1.70 3.16 4.35
N ASP A 149 2.96 2.93 3.99
CA ASP A 149 4.04 2.62 4.93
C ASP A 149 4.24 3.74 5.96
N THR A 150 4.15 5.00 5.52
CA THR A 150 4.19 6.16 6.40
C THR A 150 3.01 6.16 7.37
N CYS A 151 1.79 5.92 6.90
CA CYS A 151 0.60 5.86 7.75
C CYS A 151 0.69 4.70 8.77
N ILE A 152 1.15 3.52 8.35
CA ILE A 152 1.38 2.38 9.26
C ILE A 152 2.38 2.75 10.36
N SER A 153 3.48 3.43 9.99
CA SER A 153 4.49 3.88 10.95
C SER A 153 3.93 4.92 11.93
N LEU A 154 3.15 5.88 11.44
CA LEU A 154 2.51 6.90 12.29
C LEU A 154 1.52 6.27 13.27
N LEU A 155 0.69 5.33 12.82
CA LEU A 155 -0.28 4.65 13.67
C LEU A 155 0.39 3.84 14.79
N LYS A 156 1.58 3.28 14.56
CA LYS A 156 2.36 2.65 15.65
C LYS A 156 2.67 3.63 16.78
N TYR A 157 3.00 4.88 16.46
CA TYR A 157 3.26 5.92 17.45
C TYR A 157 1.99 6.41 18.15
N ILE A 158 0.87 6.44 17.45
CA ILE A 158 -0.40 6.97 17.96
C ILE A 158 -1.07 5.98 18.92
N LYS A 159 -1.06 4.68 18.57
CA LYS A 159 -1.77 3.65 19.31
C LYS A 159 -0.99 3.03 20.48
N ASP A 160 0.32 3.25 20.53
CA ASP A 160 1.20 2.62 21.51
C ASP A 160 1.56 3.64 22.60
N ASP A 161 0.84 3.57 23.73
CA ASP A 161 1.09 4.43 24.88
C ASP A 161 2.48 4.18 25.50
N ASP A 162 3.05 2.97 25.32
CA ASP A 162 4.36 2.60 25.84
C ASP A 162 5.51 2.91 24.86
N LEU A 163 5.19 3.51 23.71
CA LEU A 163 6.21 3.77 22.72
C LEU A 163 7.31 4.67 23.28
N HIS A 164 8.52 4.17 23.24
CA HIS A 164 9.69 4.87 23.77
C HIS A 164 10.08 6.01 22.82
N ILE A 165 9.55 7.20 23.08
CA ILE A 165 10.00 8.42 22.43
C ILE A 165 11.24 8.90 23.17
N SER A 166 12.39 8.90 22.49
CA SER A 166 13.64 9.30 23.12
C SER A 166 13.63 10.79 23.51
N ARG A 167 14.32 11.12 24.59
CA ARG A 167 14.54 12.52 25.03
C ARG A 167 15.02 13.40 23.87
N GLN A 168 15.95 12.91 23.03
CA GLN A 168 16.44 13.64 21.85
C GLN A 168 15.35 13.93 20.81
N GLN A 169 14.36 13.04 20.65
CA GLN A 169 13.24 13.28 19.73
C GLN A 169 12.34 14.39 20.25
N ILE A 170 12.10 14.44 21.57
CA ILE A 170 11.30 15.48 22.20
C ILE A 170 12.04 16.82 22.16
N GLU A 171 13.33 16.86 22.49
CA GLU A 171 14.15 18.06 22.45
C GLU A 171 14.29 18.67 21.04
N ARG A 172 14.30 17.81 20.02
CA ARG A 172 14.31 18.23 18.59
C ARG A 172 12.93 18.59 18.08
N MET A 173 11.89 18.41 18.87
CA MET A 173 10.53 18.72 18.47
C MET A 173 10.37 20.21 18.27
N ASN A 174 10.09 20.63 17.02
CA ASN A 174 9.75 22.01 16.75
C ASN A 174 8.32 22.28 17.22
N THR A 175 8.16 23.03 18.30
CA THR A 175 6.85 23.35 18.88
C THR A 175 6.12 24.46 18.12
N ARG A 176 6.81 25.21 17.26
CA ARG A 176 6.26 26.42 16.59
C ARG A 176 5.02 26.17 15.70
N ASN A 177 4.71 24.97 15.31
CA ASN A 177 3.57 24.66 14.43
C ASN A 177 2.54 23.74 15.09
N VAL A 178 2.53 23.67 16.42
CA VAL A 178 1.59 22.80 17.15
C VAL A 178 0.49 23.57 17.87
N GLU A 179 0.58 24.89 17.95
CA GLU A 179 -0.40 25.77 18.64
C GLU A 179 -1.83 25.54 18.14
N ASP A 180 -2.00 25.25 16.83
CA ASP A 180 -3.32 24.98 16.24
C ASP A 180 -3.86 23.56 16.50
N ILE A 181 -3.05 22.64 17.03
CA ILE A 181 -3.39 21.24 17.18
C ILE A 181 -3.31 20.68 18.58
N VAL A 182 -2.61 21.40 19.43
CA VAL A 182 -2.41 21.02 20.83
C VAL A 182 -3.19 22.01 21.69
N PRO A 183 -4.02 21.53 22.63
CA PRO A 183 -4.69 22.42 23.57
C PRO A 183 -3.67 23.32 24.29
N SER A 184 -3.96 24.60 24.42
CA SER A 184 -3.08 25.56 25.09
C SER A 184 -2.63 25.06 26.47
N ALA A 185 -3.56 24.53 27.26
CA ALA A 185 -3.27 23.94 28.56
C ALA A 185 -2.19 22.85 28.54
N LEU A 186 -2.08 22.08 27.43
CA LEU A 186 -1.03 21.07 27.29
C LEU A 186 0.32 21.70 26.93
N MET A 187 0.30 22.80 26.17
CA MET A 187 1.51 23.58 25.86
C MET A 187 2.03 24.28 27.08
N ASP A 188 1.14 24.96 27.84
CA ASP A 188 1.47 25.63 29.09
C ASP A 188 2.09 24.63 30.08
N ALA A 189 1.48 23.47 30.26
CA ALA A 189 2.00 22.40 31.12
C ALA A 189 3.38 21.88 30.66
N TYR A 190 3.64 21.81 29.35
CA TYR A 190 4.94 21.46 28.82
C TYR A 190 6.02 22.52 29.09
N GLU A 191 5.66 23.79 28.93
CA GLU A 191 6.58 24.91 29.14
C GLU A 191 6.92 25.07 30.62
N GLU A 192 5.93 24.91 31.50
CA GLU A 192 6.08 25.04 32.95
C GLU A 192 6.74 23.82 33.61
N ALA A 193 6.72 22.68 32.95
CA ALA A 193 7.28 21.44 33.49
C ALA A 193 8.80 21.55 33.69
N PRO A 194 9.34 21.08 34.85
CA PRO A 194 10.77 21.12 35.12
C PRO A 194 11.54 20.24 34.12
N ALA A 195 12.77 20.60 33.84
CA ALA A 195 13.65 19.77 33.03
C ALA A 195 13.93 18.44 33.74
N PRO A 196 14.03 17.31 33.00
CA PRO A 196 14.31 16.03 33.64
C PRO A 196 15.61 16.06 34.43
N SER A 197 15.54 15.68 35.70
CA SER A 197 16.73 15.38 36.50
C SER A 197 17.14 13.94 36.31
N ASP A 198 18.41 13.63 36.34
CA ASP A 198 18.93 12.26 36.14
C ASP A 198 18.69 11.34 37.36
N GLU A 199 18.07 11.81 38.42
CA GLU A 199 17.96 11.15 39.71
C GLU A 199 16.54 10.72 40.13
N GLU A 200 15.49 11.00 39.34
CA GLU A 200 14.11 10.66 39.72
C GLU A 200 13.54 9.48 38.91
N ASP A 201 13.08 8.45 39.63
CA ASP A 201 12.31 7.30 39.10
C ASP A 201 10.89 7.65 38.59
N GLY A 202 10.54 8.93 38.54
CA GLY A 202 9.30 9.42 37.96
C GLY A 202 9.53 9.94 36.55
N LEU A 203 8.62 9.62 35.61
CA LEU A 203 8.60 10.28 34.30
C LEU A 203 8.59 11.80 34.54
N PRO A 204 9.67 12.52 34.20
CA PRO A 204 9.69 13.98 34.42
C PRO A 204 8.55 14.55 33.59
N ASP A 205 7.80 15.43 34.21
CA ASP A 205 6.59 16.03 33.64
C ASP A 205 6.83 16.57 32.22
N LYS A 206 7.98 17.15 31.98
CA LYS A 206 8.36 17.64 30.64
C LYS A 206 8.46 16.54 29.57
N LEU A 207 8.95 15.37 29.93
CA LEU A 207 9.02 14.22 29.00
C LEU A 207 7.62 13.66 28.71
N TYR A 208 6.76 13.59 29.70
CA TYR A 208 5.38 13.16 29.58
C TYR A 208 4.56 14.10 28.68
N TYR A 209 4.59 15.40 28.94
CA TYR A 209 3.90 16.37 28.12
C TYR A 209 4.48 16.46 26.72
N GLY A 210 5.79 16.36 26.57
CA GLY A 210 6.48 16.30 25.27
C GLY A 210 6.06 15.08 24.45
N LYS A 211 5.88 13.91 25.09
CA LYS A 211 5.35 12.71 24.45
C LYS A 211 3.94 12.96 23.91
N LYS A 212 3.04 13.54 24.71
CA LYS A 212 1.67 13.87 24.28
C LYS A 212 1.65 14.83 23.09
N ILE A 213 2.46 15.88 23.12
CA ILE A 213 2.58 16.82 22.00
C ILE A 213 3.10 16.10 20.74
N TYR A 214 4.09 15.21 20.88
CA TYR A 214 4.63 14.43 19.78
C TYR A 214 3.57 13.54 19.13
N VAL A 215 2.79 12.83 19.93
CA VAL A 215 1.68 12.00 19.43
C VAL A 215 0.66 12.85 18.66
N ARG A 216 0.27 14.01 19.17
CA ARG A 216 -0.64 14.93 18.45
C ARG A 216 -0.09 15.38 17.09
N LYS A 217 1.22 15.61 16.99
CA LYS A 217 1.86 15.89 15.67
C LYS A 217 1.78 14.71 14.73
N MET A 218 1.97 13.49 15.22
CA MET A 218 1.84 12.27 14.41
C MET A 218 0.40 12.07 13.95
N GLU A 219 -0.59 12.27 14.81
CA GLU A 219 -2.01 12.25 14.47
C GLU A 219 -2.33 13.26 13.34
N ARG A 220 -1.90 14.52 13.49
CA ARG A 220 -2.12 15.51 12.44
C ARG A 220 -1.52 15.11 11.10
N LEU A 221 -0.30 14.62 11.11
CA LEU A 221 0.36 14.15 9.88
C LEU A 221 -0.40 12.99 9.27
N TYR A 222 -0.81 12.01 10.08
CA TYR A 222 -1.63 10.89 9.66
C TYR A 222 -2.92 11.33 8.97
N TYR A 223 -3.70 12.22 9.61
CA TYR A 223 -4.95 12.71 9.04
C TYR A 223 -4.75 13.55 7.77
N ARG A 224 -3.66 14.29 7.67
CA ARG A 224 -3.31 15.02 6.43
C ARG A 224 -3.02 14.06 5.29
N ILE A 225 -2.21 13.04 5.51
CA ILE A 225 -1.94 12.02 4.48
C ILE A 225 -3.26 11.32 4.10
N ARG A 226 -4.05 10.93 5.08
CA ARG A 226 -5.35 10.31 4.86
C ARG A 226 -6.28 11.18 4.00
N LEU A 227 -6.37 12.46 4.29
CA LEU A 227 -7.23 13.40 3.58
C LEU A 227 -6.79 13.63 2.13
N TYR A 228 -5.48 13.80 1.91
CA TYR A 228 -4.96 14.24 0.61
C TYR A 228 -4.47 13.10 -0.28
N LYS A 229 -4.11 11.95 0.29
CA LYS A 229 -3.50 10.85 -0.44
C LYS A 229 -4.36 9.59 -0.51
N MET A 230 -5.24 9.37 0.45
CA MET A 230 -6.01 8.12 0.48
C MET A 230 -6.94 7.96 -0.73
N ARG A 231 -7.46 9.03 -1.30
CA ARG A 231 -8.30 8.98 -2.50
C ARG A 231 -7.53 8.49 -3.72
N GLU A 232 -6.25 8.87 -3.83
CA GLU A 232 -5.37 8.46 -4.93
C GLU A 232 -5.06 6.95 -4.91
N TRP A 233 -5.33 6.25 -3.81
CA TRP A 233 -5.05 4.81 -3.67
C TRP A 233 -6.14 3.91 -4.29
N TRP A 234 -7.24 4.49 -4.76
CA TRP A 234 -8.41 3.77 -5.26
C TRP A 234 -8.77 4.12 -6.71
N GLU A 235 -8.14 5.13 -7.28
CA GLU A 235 -8.32 5.55 -8.68
C GLU A 235 -7.23 4.94 -9.58
#